data_d936a83af4e1e422d5444a7cf8474b42
#
_entry.id   d936a83af4e1e422d5444a7cf8474b42
#
_cell.length_a   1.000
_cell.length_b   1.000
_cell.length_c   1.000
_cell.angle_alpha   90.00
_cell.angle_beta   90.00
_cell.angle_gamma   90.00
#
_symmetry.space_group_name_H-M   'P 1'
#
loop_
_entity.id
_entity.type
_entity.pdbx_description
1 polymer ?
#
loop_
_entity_poly.entity_id
_entity_poly.type
_entity_poly.pdbx_seq_one_letter_code
_entity_poly.pdbx_strand_id
1 'polypeptide(L)'
;TCMFESAFDPLYTRKEQIQESDITFLQRLCKAAGISLKVTAKIIVLFDAAAYEQKDAVRVIKRGMADVSSWSFSTSLHDASYSKCHVSYTDPTTGKTIEYTYTPRNADKDGQVLEVNEKVSNREEARQLAMKRLRQKNKGEFKASFKLTGDARLVAGITVQVSGYGAFDGKYIIETATHSVSKSGYKTDLTLRRVLEGY
;
A
#
# COMPACT_ATOMS: atom_id res chain seq x y z
N THR A 1 -11.75 10.37 -17.51
CA THR A 1 -10.68 11.30 -17.12
C THR A 1 -9.62 10.55 -16.32
N CYS A 2 -8.34 10.83 -16.57
CA CYS A 2 -7.22 10.30 -15.80
C CYS A 2 -6.62 11.43 -14.96
N MET A 3 -6.35 11.17 -13.67
CA MET A 3 -5.64 12.08 -12.76
C MET A 3 -4.35 11.39 -12.32
N PHE A 4 -3.24 12.10 -12.40
CA PHE A 4 -1.92 11.62 -11.98
C PHE A 4 -1.43 12.48 -10.81
N GLU A 5 -1.36 11.87 -9.62
CA GLU A 5 -1.00 12.51 -8.35
C GLU A 5 0.21 11.80 -7.70
N SER A 6 1.22 11.48 -8.49
CA SER A 6 2.47 10.89 -8.01
C SER A 6 3.64 11.79 -8.37
N ALA A 7 4.59 11.92 -7.44
CA ALA A 7 5.85 12.61 -7.69
C ALA A 7 6.81 11.78 -8.58
N PHE A 8 6.54 10.49 -8.75
CA PHE A 8 7.35 9.58 -9.54
C PHE A 8 6.63 9.24 -10.85
N ASP A 9 7.18 9.68 -11.96
CA ASP A 9 6.71 9.38 -13.32
C ASP A 9 7.77 8.55 -14.06
N PRO A 10 7.63 7.20 -14.07
CA PRO A 10 8.62 6.32 -14.67
C PRO A 10 8.56 6.37 -16.21
N LEU A 11 9.68 6.62 -16.84
CA LEU A 11 9.81 6.54 -18.29
C LEU A 11 10.16 5.11 -18.71
N TYR A 12 9.31 4.50 -19.52
CA TYR A 12 9.53 3.18 -20.11
C TYR A 12 9.86 3.28 -21.60
N THR A 13 10.97 2.67 -22.03
CA THR A 13 11.33 2.59 -23.46
C THR A 13 10.40 1.67 -24.24
N ARG A 14 9.97 0.57 -23.62
CA ARG A 14 9.01 -0.38 -24.19
C ARG A 14 8.36 -1.21 -23.09
N LYS A 15 7.05 -1.36 -23.13
CA LYS A 15 6.28 -2.30 -22.33
C LYS A 15 5.22 -2.94 -23.20
N GLU A 16 5.06 -4.24 -23.10
CA GLU A 16 4.10 -5.01 -23.90
C GLU A 16 2.91 -5.42 -23.03
N GLN A 17 1.73 -5.30 -23.63
CA GLN A 17 0.48 -5.82 -23.10
C GLN A 17 0.21 -7.15 -23.82
N ILE A 18 0.29 -8.27 -23.08
CA ILE A 18 0.13 -9.61 -23.64
C ILE A 18 -1.05 -10.29 -22.97
N GLN A 19 -2.12 -10.54 -23.71
CA GLN A 19 -3.31 -11.29 -23.29
C GLN A 19 -3.91 -10.81 -21.94
N GLU A 20 -3.84 -9.51 -21.65
CA GLU A 20 -4.40 -8.90 -20.45
C GLU A 20 -5.24 -7.68 -20.82
N SER A 21 -6.23 -7.31 -19.98
CA SER A 21 -7.02 -6.11 -20.19
C SER A 21 -6.20 -4.84 -19.90
N ASP A 22 -6.61 -3.69 -20.46
CA ASP A 22 -5.95 -2.40 -20.26
C ASP A 22 -5.81 -2.05 -18.77
N ILE A 23 -6.84 -2.34 -17.99
CA ILE A 23 -6.82 -2.06 -16.55
C ILE A 23 -5.83 -2.98 -15.82
N THR A 24 -5.71 -4.24 -16.21
CA THR A 24 -4.75 -5.18 -15.64
C THR A 24 -3.32 -4.78 -16.00
N PHE A 25 -3.10 -4.40 -17.25
CA PHE A 25 -1.81 -3.86 -17.70
C PHE A 25 -1.41 -2.62 -16.91
N LEU A 26 -2.33 -1.66 -16.75
CA LEU A 26 -2.09 -0.45 -15.97
C LEU A 26 -1.82 -0.76 -14.51
N GLN A 27 -2.57 -1.69 -13.88
CA GLN A 27 -2.32 -2.14 -12.50
C GLN A 27 -0.93 -2.74 -12.34
N ARG A 28 -0.48 -3.55 -13.31
CA ARG A 28 0.85 -4.16 -13.31
C ARG A 28 1.95 -3.11 -13.40
N LEU A 29 1.80 -2.10 -14.27
CA LEU A 29 2.75 -0.98 -14.38
C LEU A 29 2.78 -0.14 -13.11
N CYS A 30 1.62 0.23 -12.58
CA CYS A 30 1.51 0.97 -11.32
C CYS A 30 2.16 0.22 -10.16
N LYS A 31 1.89 -1.09 -10.03
CA LYS A 31 2.51 -1.94 -9.00
C LYS A 31 4.03 -1.98 -9.13
N ALA A 32 4.56 -2.12 -10.35
CA ALA A 32 6.00 -2.10 -10.59
C ALA A 32 6.62 -0.73 -10.25
N ALA A 33 5.90 0.36 -10.53
CA ALA A 33 6.32 1.72 -10.21
C ALA A 33 6.09 2.12 -8.73
N GLY A 34 5.41 1.29 -7.93
CA GLY A 34 5.03 1.62 -6.55
C GLY A 34 3.90 2.66 -6.45
N ILE A 35 3.18 2.90 -7.54
CA ILE A 35 2.05 3.82 -7.64
C ILE A 35 0.76 3.05 -7.33
N SER A 36 -0.17 3.68 -6.63
CA SER A 36 -1.50 3.15 -6.36
C SER A 36 -2.48 3.57 -7.43
N LEU A 37 -3.36 2.65 -7.83
CA LEU A 37 -4.40 2.88 -8.82
C LEU A 37 -5.77 2.82 -8.16
N LYS A 38 -6.58 3.84 -8.38
CA LYS A 38 -7.99 3.88 -8.00
C LYS A 38 -8.85 4.09 -9.24
N VAL A 39 -9.81 3.22 -9.44
CA VAL A 39 -10.76 3.29 -10.56
C VAL A 39 -12.14 3.59 -10.02
N THR A 40 -12.78 4.61 -10.57
CA THR A 40 -14.17 4.95 -10.33
C THR A 40 -14.95 4.91 -11.64
N ALA A 41 -16.26 5.05 -11.61
CA ALA A 41 -17.09 5.04 -12.83
C ALA A 41 -16.70 6.11 -13.87
N LYS A 42 -16.01 7.19 -13.46
CA LYS A 42 -15.69 8.34 -14.34
C LYS A 42 -14.21 8.70 -14.39
N ILE A 43 -13.43 8.30 -13.38
CA ILE A 43 -12.05 8.79 -13.17
C ILE A 43 -11.16 7.62 -12.79
N ILE A 44 -9.99 7.58 -13.42
CA ILE A 44 -8.84 6.76 -12.98
C ILE A 44 -7.88 7.71 -12.27
N VAL A 45 -7.48 7.37 -11.05
CA VAL A 45 -6.52 8.14 -10.24
C VAL A 45 -5.29 7.29 -9.99
N LEU A 46 -4.12 7.82 -10.36
CA LEU A 46 -2.82 7.25 -10.07
C LEU A 46 -2.17 8.13 -8.98
N PHE A 47 -1.82 7.55 -7.83
CA PHE A 47 -1.37 8.33 -6.68
C PHE A 47 -0.33 7.61 -5.83
N ASP A 48 0.46 8.38 -5.09
CA ASP A 48 1.36 7.84 -4.08
C ASP A 48 0.61 7.50 -2.79
N ALA A 49 0.52 6.21 -2.47
CA ALA A 49 -0.12 5.76 -1.23
C ALA A 49 0.51 6.41 0.02
N ALA A 50 1.83 6.68 -0.01
CA ALA A 50 2.54 7.35 1.09
C ALA A 50 1.99 8.75 1.38
N ALA A 51 1.74 9.55 0.34
CA ALA A 51 1.17 10.89 0.49
C ALA A 51 -0.26 10.85 1.06
N TYR A 52 -1.04 9.85 0.65
CA TYR A 52 -2.41 9.66 1.18
C TYR A 52 -2.42 9.16 2.62
N GLU A 53 -1.46 8.34 3.01
CA GLU A 53 -1.29 7.86 4.38
C GLU A 53 -0.92 8.98 5.37
N GLN A 54 -0.29 10.05 4.92
CA GLN A 54 0.05 11.22 5.75
C GLN A 54 -1.16 12.12 6.04
N LYS A 55 -2.23 12.07 5.22
CA LYS A 55 -3.44 12.88 5.42
C LYS A 55 -4.11 12.51 6.74
N ASP A 56 -4.76 13.48 7.38
CA ASP A 56 -5.47 13.26 8.64
C ASP A 56 -6.58 12.22 8.50
N ALA A 57 -6.82 11.50 9.61
CA ALA A 57 -7.88 10.50 9.65
C ALA A 57 -9.26 11.18 9.58
N VAL A 58 -10.10 10.78 8.63
CA VAL A 58 -11.45 11.35 8.43
C VAL A 58 -12.39 10.94 9.56
N ARG A 59 -12.10 9.80 10.21
CA ARG A 59 -12.93 9.26 11.27
C ARG A 59 -12.09 8.45 12.26
N VAL A 60 -12.53 8.46 13.53
CA VAL A 60 -12.06 7.51 14.57
C VAL A 60 -13.04 6.36 14.65
N ILE A 61 -12.56 5.12 14.53
CA ILE A 61 -13.33 3.90 14.76
C ILE A 61 -12.88 3.35 16.12
N LYS A 62 -13.73 3.53 17.13
CA LYS A 62 -13.42 3.11 18.50
C LYS A 62 -14.20 1.85 18.86
N ARG A 63 -13.57 0.95 19.61
CA ARG A 63 -14.23 -0.25 20.12
C ARG A 63 -15.46 0.13 20.98
N GLY A 64 -16.57 -0.58 20.74
CA GLY A 64 -17.83 -0.35 21.47
C GLY A 64 -18.72 0.76 20.87
N MET A 65 -18.34 1.35 19.73
CA MET A 65 -19.26 2.26 19.01
C MET A 65 -20.46 1.49 18.49
N ALA A 66 -21.67 2.05 18.68
CA ALA A 66 -22.93 1.42 18.32
C ALA A 66 -23.12 1.16 16.81
N ASP A 67 -22.41 1.91 15.97
CA ASP A 67 -22.46 1.79 14.53
C ASP A 67 -21.45 0.78 13.95
N VAL A 68 -20.61 0.16 14.79
CA VAL A 68 -19.70 -0.91 14.40
C VAL A 68 -20.39 -2.26 14.65
N SER A 69 -20.85 -2.92 13.60
CA SER A 69 -21.58 -4.19 13.70
C SER A 69 -20.67 -5.42 13.80
N SER A 70 -19.52 -5.38 13.11
CA SER A 70 -18.49 -6.43 13.24
C SER A 70 -17.12 -5.90 12.83
N TRP A 71 -16.09 -6.59 13.31
CA TRP A 71 -14.70 -6.29 13.01
C TRP A 71 -13.84 -7.55 13.06
N SER A 72 -12.77 -7.56 12.30
CA SER A 72 -11.70 -8.56 12.41
C SER A 72 -10.36 -7.92 12.11
N PHE A 73 -9.31 -8.48 12.70
CA PHE A 73 -7.92 -8.12 12.46
C PHE A 73 -7.12 -9.34 12.08
N SER A 74 -6.14 -9.15 11.23
CA SER A 74 -5.15 -10.16 10.90
C SER A 74 -3.77 -9.53 10.82
N THR A 75 -2.75 -10.28 11.20
CA THR A 75 -1.36 -9.90 11.04
C THR A 75 -0.60 -11.03 10.37
N SER A 76 0.34 -10.69 9.50
CA SER A 76 1.24 -11.63 8.83
C SER A 76 2.66 -11.19 9.14
N LEU A 77 3.31 -11.88 10.06
CA LEU A 77 4.69 -11.59 10.47
C LEU A 77 5.72 -12.27 9.53
N HIS A 78 5.34 -13.38 8.91
CA HIS A 78 6.29 -14.21 8.17
C HIS A 78 6.70 -13.60 6.82
N ASP A 79 5.77 -13.02 6.06
CA ASP A 79 6.02 -12.52 4.70
C ASP A 79 5.86 -11.00 4.55
N ALA A 80 5.64 -10.27 5.63
CA ALA A 80 5.28 -8.87 5.58
C ALA A 80 5.88 -8.02 6.72
N SER A 81 6.91 -8.52 7.42
CA SER A 81 7.60 -7.78 8.48
C SER A 81 9.11 -7.83 8.25
N TYR A 82 9.54 -7.11 7.20
CA TYR A 82 10.96 -6.97 6.89
C TYR A 82 11.51 -5.67 7.47
N SER A 83 12.68 -5.75 8.12
CA SER A 83 13.35 -4.59 8.72
C SER A 83 14.10 -3.75 7.69
N LYS A 84 14.63 -4.37 6.65
CA LYS A 84 15.43 -3.72 5.61
C LYS A 84 15.31 -4.46 4.28
N CYS A 85 15.63 -3.76 3.19
CA CYS A 85 15.72 -4.34 1.87
C CYS A 85 17.12 -4.14 1.32
N HIS A 86 17.75 -5.23 0.89
CA HIS A 86 19.02 -5.24 0.20
C HIS A 86 18.80 -5.53 -1.29
N VAL A 87 19.22 -4.59 -2.12
CA VAL A 87 19.21 -4.74 -3.58
C VAL A 87 20.64 -4.97 -4.03
N SER A 88 20.87 -6.03 -4.81
CA SER A 88 22.16 -6.32 -5.42
C SER A 88 21.95 -6.71 -6.87
N TYR A 89 22.70 -6.09 -7.79
CA TYR A 89 22.69 -6.40 -9.21
C TYR A 89 24.09 -6.35 -9.78
N THR A 90 24.55 -7.44 -10.40
CA THR A 90 25.81 -7.48 -11.14
C THR A 90 25.53 -7.41 -12.63
N ASP A 91 26.05 -6.39 -13.30
CA ASP A 91 25.94 -6.24 -14.75
C ASP A 91 26.80 -7.32 -15.43
N PRO A 92 26.18 -8.24 -16.19
CA PRO A 92 26.89 -9.33 -16.84
C PRO A 92 27.88 -8.86 -17.92
N THR A 93 27.69 -7.65 -18.46
CA THR A 93 28.53 -7.09 -19.52
C THR A 93 29.80 -6.44 -18.96
N THR A 94 29.66 -5.71 -17.84
CA THR A 94 30.75 -4.93 -17.26
C THR A 94 31.37 -5.58 -16.02
N GLY A 95 30.73 -6.60 -15.45
CA GLY A 95 31.11 -7.24 -14.19
C GLY A 95 30.95 -6.34 -12.96
N LYS A 96 30.40 -5.12 -13.10
CA LYS A 96 30.19 -4.19 -12.00
C LYS A 96 28.97 -4.58 -11.17
N THR A 97 29.12 -4.60 -9.86
CA THR A 97 28.02 -4.83 -8.92
C THR A 97 27.52 -3.49 -8.36
N ILE A 98 26.21 -3.31 -8.38
CA ILE A 98 25.50 -2.18 -7.78
C ILE A 98 24.73 -2.72 -6.59
N GLU A 99 25.00 -2.18 -5.39
CA GLU A 99 24.36 -2.62 -4.16
C GLU A 99 23.80 -1.43 -3.38
N TYR A 100 22.66 -1.65 -2.73
CA TYR A 100 22.07 -0.68 -1.81
C TYR A 100 21.20 -1.39 -0.76
N THR A 101 21.38 -1.00 0.50
CA THR A 101 20.51 -1.45 1.60
C THR A 101 19.70 -0.26 2.11
N TYR A 102 18.38 -0.40 2.05
CA TYR A 102 17.46 0.58 2.64
C TYR A 102 16.92 0.07 3.97
N THR A 103 16.94 0.93 5.00
CA THR A 103 16.41 0.65 6.33
C THR A 103 15.50 1.81 6.72
N PRO A 104 14.19 1.58 7.00
CA PRO A 104 13.28 2.59 7.53
C PRO A 104 13.73 3.10 8.90
N ARG A 105 13.30 4.32 9.27
CA ARG A 105 13.70 4.94 10.55
C ARG A 105 13.27 4.15 11.78
N ASN A 106 12.12 3.48 11.70
CA ASN A 106 11.51 2.74 12.81
C ASN A 106 11.66 1.21 12.62
N ALA A 107 12.64 0.76 11.82
CA ALA A 107 12.85 -0.66 11.58
C ALA A 107 13.38 -1.37 12.82
N ASP A 108 12.90 -2.60 13.05
CA ASP A 108 13.47 -3.49 14.04
C ASP A 108 14.90 -3.87 13.62
N LYS A 109 15.86 -3.78 14.56
CA LYS A 109 17.28 -4.04 14.28
C LYS A 109 17.55 -5.49 13.90
N ASP A 110 16.79 -6.42 14.48
CA ASP A 110 16.97 -7.87 14.33
C ASP A 110 15.97 -8.51 13.35
N GLY A 111 15.21 -7.67 12.61
CA GLY A 111 14.21 -8.14 11.67
C GLY A 111 14.79 -8.73 10.39
N GLN A 112 13.96 -9.45 9.64
CA GLN A 112 14.32 -10.11 8.40
C GLN A 112 14.78 -9.11 7.33
N VAL A 113 15.70 -9.56 6.46
CA VAL A 113 16.19 -8.80 5.29
C VAL A 113 15.44 -9.27 4.05
N LEU A 114 14.91 -8.33 3.29
CA LEU A 114 14.34 -8.60 1.97
C LEU A 114 15.47 -8.50 0.92
N GLU A 115 15.84 -9.63 0.33
CA GLU A 115 16.82 -9.66 -0.75
C GLU A 115 16.13 -9.48 -2.11
N VAL A 116 16.65 -8.57 -2.94
CA VAL A 116 16.13 -8.26 -4.27
C VAL A 116 17.25 -8.23 -5.28
N ASN A 117 17.16 -9.12 -6.27
CA ASN A 117 18.09 -9.21 -7.38
C ASN A 117 17.41 -8.78 -8.68
N GLU A 118 17.25 -7.47 -8.85
CA GLU A 118 16.64 -6.88 -10.06
C GLU A 118 17.64 -5.95 -10.74
N LYS A 119 17.55 -5.86 -12.08
CA LYS A 119 18.40 -4.97 -12.86
C LYS A 119 18.19 -3.50 -12.45
N VAL A 120 19.30 -2.86 -12.12
CA VAL A 120 19.38 -1.43 -11.81
C VAL A 120 20.58 -0.83 -12.54
N SER A 121 20.47 0.43 -12.95
CA SER A 121 21.50 1.12 -13.75
C SER A 121 22.46 1.94 -12.87
N ASN A 122 22.02 2.32 -11.68
CA ASN A 122 22.81 3.12 -10.73
C ASN A 122 22.35 2.93 -9.30
N ARG A 123 23.12 3.48 -8.35
CA ARG A 123 22.84 3.36 -6.91
C ARG A 123 21.56 4.06 -6.47
N GLU A 124 21.17 5.15 -7.11
CA GLU A 124 19.91 5.85 -6.77
C GLU A 124 18.69 5.03 -7.22
N GLU A 125 18.76 4.40 -8.38
CA GLU A 125 17.72 3.46 -8.82
C GLU A 125 17.62 2.24 -7.88
N ALA A 126 18.74 1.69 -7.42
CA ALA A 126 18.77 0.63 -6.42
C ALA A 126 18.12 1.08 -5.09
N ARG A 127 18.38 2.32 -4.65
CA ARG A 127 17.76 2.93 -3.47
C ARG A 127 16.24 3.01 -3.62
N GLN A 128 15.75 3.55 -4.73
CA GLN A 128 14.32 3.69 -5.01
C GLN A 128 13.63 2.32 -5.09
N LEU A 129 14.29 1.35 -5.73
CA LEU A 129 13.79 -0.02 -5.81
C LEU A 129 13.69 -0.65 -4.42
N ALA A 130 14.73 -0.54 -3.58
CA ALA A 130 14.76 -1.08 -2.23
C ALA A 130 13.62 -0.50 -1.36
N MET A 131 13.42 0.82 -1.39
CA MET A 131 12.32 1.48 -0.68
C MET A 131 10.96 0.96 -1.12
N LYS A 132 10.72 0.88 -2.43
CA LYS A 132 9.44 0.42 -3.01
C LYS A 132 9.15 -1.05 -2.67
N ARG A 133 10.15 -1.94 -2.81
CA ARG A 133 10.00 -3.37 -2.55
C ARG A 133 9.71 -3.64 -1.09
N LEU A 134 10.46 -3.00 -0.18
CA LEU A 134 10.23 -3.11 1.26
C LEU A 134 8.83 -2.63 1.65
N ARG A 135 8.46 -1.43 1.19
CA ARG A 135 7.14 -0.88 1.44
C ARG A 135 6.02 -1.79 0.89
N GLN A 136 6.20 -2.33 -0.32
CA GLN A 136 5.23 -3.23 -0.95
C GLN A 136 5.01 -4.51 -0.12
N LYS A 137 6.08 -5.09 0.44
CA LYS A 137 6.01 -6.28 1.29
C LYS A 137 5.33 -5.95 2.62
N ASN A 138 5.79 -4.91 3.31
CA ASN A 138 5.32 -4.59 4.67
C ASN A 138 3.89 -4.02 4.72
N LYS A 139 3.34 -3.57 3.60
CA LYS A 139 1.91 -3.19 3.50
C LYS A 139 0.93 -4.28 3.96
N GLY A 140 1.33 -5.54 3.91
CA GLY A 140 0.50 -6.69 4.27
C GLY A 140 0.54 -7.08 5.74
N GLU A 141 1.38 -6.44 6.57
CA GLU A 141 1.63 -6.88 7.95
C GLU A 141 0.38 -6.81 8.82
N PHE A 142 -0.32 -5.68 8.80
CA PHE A 142 -1.55 -5.49 9.58
C PHE A 142 -2.73 -5.15 8.68
N LYS A 143 -3.75 -5.99 8.72
CA LYS A 143 -5.02 -5.78 8.02
C LYS A 143 -6.18 -5.77 9.00
N ALA A 144 -7.22 -5.06 8.64
CA ALA A 144 -8.47 -5.03 9.39
C ALA A 144 -9.66 -5.05 8.44
N SER A 145 -10.78 -5.59 8.89
CA SER A 145 -12.06 -5.40 8.25
C SER A 145 -13.10 -4.90 9.27
N PHE A 146 -13.97 -4.02 8.81
CA PHE A 146 -15.05 -3.47 9.60
C PHE A 146 -16.34 -3.50 8.81
N LYS A 147 -17.44 -3.83 9.49
CA LYS A 147 -18.80 -3.60 8.99
C LYS A 147 -19.44 -2.52 9.84
N LEU A 148 -19.84 -1.45 9.19
CA LEU A 148 -20.37 -0.25 9.85
C LEU A 148 -21.77 0.07 9.34
N THR A 149 -22.52 0.83 10.13
CA THR A 149 -23.65 1.59 9.59
C THR A 149 -23.15 2.52 8.49
N GLY A 150 -23.94 2.74 7.43
CA GLY A 150 -23.48 3.45 6.24
C GLY A 150 -22.92 4.84 6.50
N ASP A 151 -21.71 5.08 6.01
CA ASP A 151 -21.04 6.37 6.05
C ASP A 151 -20.38 6.62 4.67
N ALA A 152 -21.00 7.48 3.86
CA ALA A 152 -20.56 7.78 2.50
C ALA A 152 -19.19 8.47 2.41
N ARG A 153 -18.64 8.97 3.52
CA ARG A 153 -17.31 9.59 3.56
C ARG A 153 -16.19 8.55 3.52
N LEU A 154 -16.50 7.30 3.91
CA LEU A 154 -15.54 6.22 3.98
C LEU A 154 -15.33 5.58 2.61
N VAL A 155 -14.38 6.08 1.85
CA VAL A 155 -14.04 5.58 0.50
C VAL A 155 -12.59 5.11 0.45
N ALA A 156 -12.26 4.27 -0.54
CA ALA A 156 -10.90 3.80 -0.73
C ALA A 156 -9.90 4.97 -0.89
N GLY A 157 -8.73 4.84 -0.25
CA GLY A 157 -7.65 5.82 -0.27
C GLY A 157 -7.70 6.88 0.84
N ILE A 158 -8.72 6.91 1.69
CA ILE A 158 -8.73 7.78 2.88
C ILE A 158 -8.24 7.05 4.12
N THR A 159 -7.84 7.79 5.14
CA THR A 159 -7.35 7.25 6.40
C THR A 159 -8.39 7.34 7.52
N VAL A 160 -8.35 6.36 8.40
CA VAL A 160 -9.14 6.30 9.63
C VAL A 160 -8.24 5.97 10.81
N GLN A 161 -8.59 6.44 12.00
CA GLN A 161 -7.92 6.09 13.23
C GLN A 161 -8.69 4.96 13.92
N VAL A 162 -8.02 3.86 14.23
CA VAL A 162 -8.59 2.72 14.98
C VAL A 162 -8.09 2.79 16.42
N SER A 163 -8.97 2.63 17.41
CA SER A 163 -8.62 2.71 18.82
C SER A 163 -9.44 1.79 19.73
N GLY A 164 -8.81 1.33 20.82
CA GLY A 164 -9.42 0.43 21.80
C GLY A 164 -9.33 -1.05 21.45
N TYR A 165 -8.52 -1.42 20.47
CA TYR A 165 -8.29 -2.81 20.03
C TYR A 165 -6.89 -3.31 20.41
N GLY A 166 -6.20 -2.62 21.32
CA GLY A 166 -4.89 -3.01 21.84
C GLY A 166 -3.77 -2.88 20.79
N ALA A 167 -3.05 -3.96 20.53
CA ALA A 167 -1.94 -3.97 19.56
C ALA A 167 -2.34 -3.57 18.13
N PHE A 168 -3.64 -3.61 17.83
CA PHE A 168 -4.18 -3.21 16.52
C PHE A 168 -4.59 -1.74 16.47
N ASP A 169 -4.39 -0.98 17.54
CA ASP A 169 -4.63 0.47 17.50
C ASP A 169 -3.65 1.15 16.55
N GLY A 170 -4.10 2.20 15.89
CA GLY A 170 -3.27 2.94 14.96
C GLY A 170 -4.04 3.57 13.80
N LYS A 171 -3.30 4.19 12.90
CA LYS A 171 -3.83 4.78 11.69
C LYS A 171 -3.88 3.75 10.56
N TYR A 172 -5.02 3.67 9.90
CA TYR A 172 -5.26 2.75 8.79
C TYR A 172 -5.68 3.52 7.54
N ILE A 173 -5.32 3.01 6.38
CA ILE A 173 -5.85 3.46 5.09
C ILE A 173 -6.87 2.44 4.57
N ILE A 174 -7.97 2.93 4.03
CA ILE A 174 -9.01 2.11 3.43
C ILE A 174 -8.54 1.63 2.06
N GLU A 175 -8.39 0.32 1.89
CA GLU A 175 -8.08 -0.31 0.60
C GLU A 175 -9.35 -0.50 -0.23
N THR A 176 -10.41 -0.99 0.42
CA THR A 176 -11.71 -1.22 -0.23
C THR A 176 -12.83 -0.74 0.68
N ALA A 177 -13.80 -0.02 0.11
CA ALA A 177 -15.05 0.34 0.76
C ALA A 177 -16.21 -0.12 -0.13
N THR A 178 -17.07 -0.97 0.42
CA THR A 178 -18.30 -1.43 -0.26
C THR A 178 -19.50 -0.83 0.44
N HIS A 179 -20.29 -0.07 -0.29
CA HIS A 179 -21.50 0.54 0.19
C HIS A 179 -22.73 -0.23 -0.30
N SER A 180 -23.57 -0.67 0.61
CA SER A 180 -24.80 -1.41 0.29
C SER A 180 -26.02 -0.77 0.93
N VAL A 181 -27.10 -0.63 0.17
CA VAL A 181 -28.39 -0.15 0.63
C VAL A 181 -29.40 -1.26 0.41
N SER A 182 -30.11 -1.64 1.45
CA SER A 182 -31.12 -2.70 1.42
C SER A 182 -32.31 -2.36 2.32
N LYS A 183 -33.27 -3.26 2.42
CA LYS A 183 -34.40 -3.12 3.38
C LYS A 183 -33.92 -3.06 4.84
N SER A 184 -32.72 -3.62 5.15
CA SER A 184 -32.10 -3.57 6.48
C SER A 184 -31.25 -2.31 6.71
N GLY A 185 -31.33 -1.33 5.83
CA GLY A 185 -30.64 -0.04 5.94
C GLY A 185 -29.40 0.09 5.07
N TYR A 186 -28.65 1.16 5.31
CA TYR A 186 -27.39 1.46 4.63
C TYR A 186 -26.22 0.91 5.46
N LYS A 187 -25.30 0.18 4.80
CA LYS A 187 -24.12 -0.43 5.40
C LYS A 187 -22.86 -0.08 4.61
N THR A 188 -21.73 -0.02 5.32
CA THR A 188 -20.40 0.18 4.73
C THR A 188 -19.47 -0.93 5.23
N ASP A 189 -18.97 -1.74 4.31
CA ASP A 189 -17.97 -2.78 4.59
C ASP A 189 -16.60 -2.27 4.14
N LEU A 190 -15.63 -2.29 5.06
CA LEU A 190 -14.29 -1.77 4.86
C LEU A 190 -13.25 -2.88 4.94
N THR A 191 -12.28 -2.83 4.03
CA THR A 191 -11.00 -3.53 4.18
C THR A 191 -9.92 -2.48 4.32
N LEU A 192 -9.12 -2.62 5.37
CA LEU A 192 -8.12 -1.65 5.79
C LEU A 192 -6.76 -2.31 5.90
N ARG A 193 -5.71 -1.54 5.70
CA ARG A 193 -4.35 -1.88 6.12
C ARG A 193 -3.76 -0.78 6.99
N ARG A 194 -2.87 -1.15 7.90
CA ARG A 194 -2.17 -0.18 8.74
C ARG A 194 -1.27 0.72 7.89
N VAL A 195 -1.21 1.98 8.24
CA VAL A 195 -0.29 2.95 7.64
C VAL A 195 1.14 2.58 8.03
N LEU A 196 2.05 2.62 7.06
CA LEU A 196 3.47 2.38 7.29
C LEU A 196 4.14 3.68 7.75
N GLU A 197 4.77 3.65 8.92
CA GLU A 197 5.51 4.76 9.49
C GLU A 197 7.01 4.65 9.21
N GLY A 198 7.68 5.79 8.93
CA GLY A 198 9.14 5.83 8.77
C GLY A 198 9.68 5.48 7.38
N TYR A 199 8.81 5.33 6.37
CA TYR A 199 9.18 5.00 4.97
C TYR A 199 9.31 6.23 4.09
#